data_bd1dc188f7a32ce78579447759849627
#
_entry.id   bd1dc188f7a32ce78579447759849627
#
_cell.length_a   1.000
_cell.length_b   1.000
_cell.length_c   1.000
_cell.angle_alpha   90.00
_cell.angle_beta   90.00
_cell.angle_gamma   90.00
#
_symmetry.space_group_name_H-M   'P 1'
#
loop_
_entity.id
_entity.type
_entity.pdbx_description
1 polymer ?
#
loop_
_entity_poly.entity_id
_entity_poly.type
_entity_poly.pdbx_seq_one_letter_code
_entity_poly.pdbx_strand_id
1 'polypeptide(L)'
;MIRVFLTAIVAAACLLAGDAPAQGDRLIRIIVAFPPGGPVDFVARTIAEPLGKELGARVIVDNKAGGNGAISAETVARSAADGATIWLSSVGAVAINPVLYDKLPYDVQRDFAPVSLVVNNDELFVVNVNDPANTVPEFIANAKKRPGPTPIASTGIGSIPHLAMEQLADSSKANLLHVPYKGAAPAVTDVMGGQVAAFFGDIPGLIGHVKGGKLKAIGIAAPKRHPALPDVPTFMEQGMGGVDSNNWYALFVAAKTPPEVVAALNRAIRNVLATPAVSEKLAASGAVPMGSTTQELVLLLRQDTAKWGKLIRDKRIVAE
;
A
#
# COMPACT_ATOMS: atom_id res chain seq x y z
N MET A 1 -20.76 58.24 -38.87
CA MET A 1 -20.27 58.21 -37.52
C MET A 1 -20.75 56.98 -36.71
N ILE A 2 -21.97 56.48 -36.89
CA ILE A 2 -22.50 55.31 -36.14
C ILE A 2 -21.77 53.97 -36.42
N ARG A 3 -21.29 53.73 -37.63
CA ARG A 3 -20.56 52.50 -38.01
C ARG A 3 -19.16 52.34 -37.37
N VAL A 4 -18.49 53.45 -37.05
CA VAL A 4 -17.15 53.45 -36.44
C VAL A 4 -17.24 53.18 -34.95
N PHE A 5 -18.31 53.59 -34.29
CA PHE A 5 -18.54 53.28 -32.87
C PHE A 5 -18.89 51.83 -32.62
N LEU A 6 -19.62 51.17 -33.51
CA LEU A 6 -19.92 49.72 -33.32
C LEU A 6 -18.67 48.82 -33.45
N THR A 7 -17.73 49.18 -34.36
CA THR A 7 -16.49 48.42 -34.55
C THR A 7 -15.54 48.55 -33.34
N ALA A 8 -15.51 49.70 -32.68
CA ALA A 8 -14.69 49.94 -31.48
C ALA A 8 -15.21 49.18 -30.24
N ILE A 9 -16.52 49.00 -30.09
CA ILE A 9 -17.13 48.26 -28.98
C ILE A 9 -16.88 46.74 -29.13
N VAL A 10 -16.93 46.20 -30.35
CA VAL A 10 -16.62 44.77 -30.61
C VAL A 10 -15.14 44.47 -30.37
N ALA A 11 -14.23 45.38 -30.78
CA ALA A 11 -12.79 45.22 -30.51
C ALA A 11 -12.43 45.32 -29.05
N ALA A 12 -13.11 46.15 -28.25
CA ALA A 12 -12.93 46.26 -26.81
C ALA A 12 -13.47 45.06 -26.05
N ALA A 13 -14.53 44.40 -26.52
CA ALA A 13 -15.08 43.18 -25.92
C ALA A 13 -14.17 41.96 -26.12
N CYS A 14 -13.39 41.89 -27.20
CA CYS A 14 -12.42 40.81 -27.43
C CYS A 14 -11.15 40.94 -26.58
N LEU A 15 -10.82 42.14 -26.07
CA LEU A 15 -9.67 42.36 -25.19
C LEU A 15 -9.97 42.07 -23.69
N LEU A 16 -11.23 41.82 -23.35
CA LEU A 16 -11.67 41.42 -22.01
C LEU A 16 -11.92 39.91 -21.86
N ALA A 17 -11.69 39.12 -22.90
CA ALA A 17 -11.58 37.70 -22.79
C ALA A 17 -10.22 37.41 -22.12
N GLY A 18 -10.14 37.74 -20.81
CA GLY A 18 -9.03 37.34 -19.97
C GLY A 18 -8.85 35.83 -20.09
N ASP A 19 -7.62 35.39 -20.21
CA ASP A 19 -7.23 33.98 -20.13
C ASP A 19 -7.92 33.38 -18.94
N ALA A 20 -9.01 32.65 -19.17
CA ALA A 20 -9.50 31.71 -18.20
C ALA A 20 -8.31 30.75 -17.95
N PRO A 21 -7.75 30.65 -16.74
CA PRO A 21 -6.66 29.73 -16.51
C PRO A 21 -7.13 28.37 -16.99
N ALA A 22 -6.41 27.79 -17.94
CA ALA A 22 -6.69 26.47 -18.44
C ALA A 22 -6.62 25.52 -17.23
N GLN A 23 -7.78 25.19 -16.66
CA GLN A 23 -7.92 24.23 -15.59
C GLN A 23 -7.41 22.90 -16.14
N GLY A 24 -6.13 22.53 -15.84
CA GLY A 24 -5.67 21.20 -16.16
C GLY A 24 -4.26 20.99 -16.68
N ASP A 25 -3.42 22.00 -16.85
CA ASP A 25 -2.04 21.79 -17.33
C ASP A 25 -1.09 21.20 -16.25
N ARG A 26 -1.45 21.27 -14.97
CA ARG A 26 -0.63 20.70 -13.91
C ARG A 26 -0.78 19.19 -13.88
N LEU A 27 0.29 18.46 -14.25
CA LEU A 27 0.36 17.01 -14.14
C LEU A 27 0.97 16.59 -12.81
N ILE A 28 0.24 15.77 -12.05
CA ILE A 28 0.72 15.11 -10.85
C ILE A 28 0.87 13.61 -11.12
N ARG A 29 1.97 13.02 -10.67
CA ARG A 29 2.23 11.59 -10.80
C ARG A 29 2.20 10.93 -9.43
N ILE A 30 1.37 9.91 -9.26
CA ILE A 30 1.46 9.01 -8.12
C ILE A 30 2.36 7.84 -8.52
N ILE A 31 3.58 7.82 -7.99
CA ILE A 31 4.53 6.73 -8.16
C ILE A 31 4.16 5.62 -7.20
N VAL A 32 3.87 4.43 -7.73
CA VAL A 32 3.42 3.25 -6.98
C VAL A 32 4.55 2.23 -6.86
N ALA A 33 4.79 1.76 -5.65
CA ALA A 33 5.90 0.88 -5.31
C ALA A 33 5.78 -0.57 -5.84
N PHE A 34 4.63 -0.95 -6.40
CA PHE A 34 4.32 -2.33 -6.80
C PHE A 34 3.73 -2.42 -8.21
N PRO A 35 3.68 -3.63 -8.81
CA PRO A 35 3.10 -3.83 -10.14
C PRO A 35 1.63 -3.40 -10.23
N PRO A 36 1.15 -3.09 -11.45
CA PRO A 36 -0.27 -2.85 -11.70
C PRO A 36 -1.14 -4.04 -11.28
N GLY A 37 -2.39 -3.75 -10.87
CA GLY A 37 -3.38 -4.76 -10.48
C GLY A 37 -3.25 -5.26 -9.03
N GLY A 38 -2.22 -4.85 -8.29
CA GLY A 38 -2.09 -5.15 -6.87
C GLY A 38 -2.84 -4.15 -5.97
N PRO A 39 -2.88 -4.41 -4.65
CA PRO A 39 -3.65 -3.59 -3.71
C PRO A 39 -3.18 -2.12 -3.66
N VAL A 40 -1.88 -1.84 -3.75
CA VAL A 40 -1.36 -0.46 -3.76
C VAL A 40 -1.78 0.28 -5.04
N ASP A 41 -1.76 -0.39 -6.19
CA ASP A 41 -2.22 0.16 -7.46
C ASP A 41 -3.73 0.45 -7.44
N PHE A 42 -4.52 -0.46 -6.86
CA PHE A 42 -5.96 -0.24 -6.66
C PHE A 42 -6.24 1.02 -5.84
N VAL A 43 -5.54 1.20 -4.72
CA VAL A 43 -5.68 2.40 -3.87
C VAL A 43 -5.27 3.65 -4.64
N ALA A 44 -4.11 3.63 -5.33
CA ALA A 44 -3.65 4.75 -6.15
C ALA A 44 -4.68 5.18 -7.18
N ARG A 45 -5.24 4.23 -7.95
CA ARG A 45 -6.26 4.52 -8.97
C ARG A 45 -7.59 4.96 -8.39
N THR A 46 -7.93 4.49 -7.19
CA THR A 46 -9.16 4.92 -6.52
C THR A 46 -9.08 6.39 -6.09
N ILE A 47 -7.92 6.85 -5.63
CA ILE A 47 -7.76 8.24 -5.19
C ILE A 47 -7.34 9.20 -6.30
N ALA A 48 -6.80 8.73 -7.44
CA ALA A 48 -6.15 9.58 -8.44
C ALA A 48 -7.09 10.64 -9.04
N GLU A 49 -8.25 10.24 -9.56
CA GLU A 49 -9.21 11.18 -10.16
C GLU A 49 -9.79 12.16 -9.12
N PRO A 50 -10.29 11.69 -7.94
CA PRO A 50 -10.75 12.60 -6.89
C PRO A 50 -9.68 13.58 -6.42
N LEU A 51 -8.43 13.13 -6.25
CA LEU A 51 -7.31 13.98 -5.88
C LEU A 51 -7.00 15.02 -6.94
N GLY A 52 -7.10 14.65 -8.21
CA GLY A 52 -6.96 15.57 -9.34
C GLY A 52 -8.01 16.67 -9.31
N LYS A 53 -9.27 16.34 -9.06
CA LYS A 53 -10.37 17.32 -8.92
C LYS A 53 -10.12 18.27 -7.75
N GLU A 54 -9.71 17.74 -6.60
CA GLU A 54 -9.43 18.52 -5.39
C GLU A 54 -8.25 19.49 -5.59
N LEU A 55 -7.24 19.12 -6.37
CA LEU A 55 -6.03 19.91 -6.61
C LEU A 55 -6.10 20.77 -7.89
N GLY A 56 -7.17 20.69 -8.66
CA GLY A 56 -7.24 21.35 -9.98
C GLY A 56 -6.15 20.87 -10.95
N ALA A 57 -5.83 19.57 -10.94
CA ALA A 57 -4.71 18.98 -11.66
C ALA A 57 -5.12 17.66 -12.33
N ARG A 58 -4.36 17.24 -13.34
CA ARG A 58 -4.46 15.89 -13.88
C ARG A 58 -3.57 14.96 -13.03
N VAL A 59 -4.12 13.90 -12.45
CA VAL A 59 -3.35 12.89 -11.70
C VAL A 59 -3.26 11.59 -12.48
N ILE A 60 -2.04 11.07 -12.65
CA ILE A 60 -1.78 9.76 -13.26
C ILE A 60 -1.06 8.83 -12.28
N VAL A 61 -1.25 7.53 -12.47
CA VAL A 61 -0.57 6.48 -11.71
C VAL A 61 0.55 5.89 -12.55
N ASP A 62 1.77 5.85 -12.00
CA ASP A 62 2.97 5.29 -12.63
C ASP A 62 3.58 4.23 -11.70
N ASN A 63 3.55 2.97 -12.13
CA ASN A 63 4.04 1.84 -11.33
C ASN A 63 5.56 1.63 -11.54
N LYS A 64 6.34 1.76 -10.46
CA LYS A 64 7.81 1.56 -10.42
C LYS A 64 8.13 0.46 -9.40
N ALA A 65 7.83 -0.77 -9.77
CA ALA A 65 8.01 -1.93 -8.90
C ALA A 65 9.48 -2.38 -8.80
N GLY A 66 9.84 -2.94 -7.64
CA GLY A 66 11.12 -3.59 -7.41
C GLY A 66 11.77 -3.20 -6.09
N GLY A 67 12.55 -4.14 -5.50
CA GLY A 67 13.27 -3.96 -4.23
C GLY A 67 12.36 -3.56 -3.07
N ASN A 68 11.16 -4.16 -2.99
CA ASN A 68 10.13 -3.79 -2.00
C ASN A 68 9.93 -2.26 -1.94
N GLY A 69 9.84 -1.60 -3.12
CA GLY A 69 9.63 -0.16 -3.24
C GLY A 69 10.91 0.68 -3.37
N ALA A 70 12.11 0.10 -3.37
CA ALA A 70 13.35 0.87 -3.47
C ALA A 70 13.45 1.64 -4.80
N ILE A 71 13.01 1.05 -5.92
CA ILE A 71 13.04 1.71 -7.24
C ILE A 71 12.11 2.93 -7.27
N SER A 72 10.92 2.81 -6.72
CA SER A 72 9.97 3.93 -6.61
C SER A 72 10.49 5.03 -5.69
N ALA A 73 11.09 4.65 -4.55
CA ALA A 73 11.73 5.57 -3.61
C ALA A 73 12.79 6.42 -4.31
N GLU A 74 13.73 5.78 -5.01
CA GLU A 74 14.79 6.48 -5.74
C GLU A 74 14.23 7.43 -6.80
N THR A 75 13.18 7.01 -7.51
CA THR A 75 12.49 7.85 -8.52
C THR A 75 11.96 9.13 -7.89
N VAL A 76 11.32 9.04 -6.72
CA VAL A 76 10.71 10.21 -6.05
C VAL A 76 11.77 11.06 -5.35
N ALA A 77 12.78 10.45 -4.72
CA ALA A 77 13.87 11.17 -4.07
C ALA A 77 14.63 12.09 -5.03
N ARG A 78 14.72 11.69 -6.33
CA ARG A 78 15.38 12.46 -7.40
C ARG A 78 14.44 13.39 -8.16
N SER A 79 13.16 13.40 -7.86
CA SER A 79 12.20 14.26 -8.55
C SER A 79 12.31 15.73 -8.13
N ALA A 80 11.68 16.62 -8.91
CA ALA A 80 11.52 18.01 -8.49
C ALA A 80 10.72 18.10 -7.19
N ALA A 81 11.13 18.99 -6.30
CA ALA A 81 10.50 19.20 -5.00
C ALA A 81 9.34 20.20 -5.08
N ASP A 82 8.46 20.04 -6.06
CA ASP A 82 7.30 20.90 -6.33
C ASP A 82 5.95 20.28 -5.97
N GLY A 83 5.99 19.04 -5.45
CA GLY A 83 4.79 18.27 -5.11
C GLY A 83 4.06 17.66 -6.30
N ALA A 84 4.63 17.70 -7.52
CA ALA A 84 4.05 17.07 -8.70
C ALA A 84 4.37 15.55 -8.78
N THR A 85 5.34 15.07 -8.03
CA THR A 85 5.66 13.64 -7.92
C THR A 85 5.42 13.18 -6.50
N ILE A 86 4.42 12.33 -6.33
CA ILE A 86 3.96 11.80 -5.03
C ILE A 86 4.26 10.30 -4.99
N TRP A 87 4.83 9.82 -3.91
CA TRP A 87 5.08 8.40 -3.70
C TRP A 87 3.98 7.77 -2.85
N LEU A 88 3.25 6.82 -3.40
CA LEU A 88 2.38 5.94 -2.62
C LEU A 88 3.18 4.68 -2.27
N SER A 89 3.54 4.59 -1.02
CA SER A 89 4.40 3.55 -0.46
C SER A 89 3.70 2.73 0.61
N SER A 90 4.25 1.57 0.91
CA SER A 90 3.86 0.70 2.02
C SER A 90 4.89 0.72 3.14
N VAL A 91 4.53 0.16 4.29
CA VAL A 91 5.41 -0.06 5.46
C VAL A 91 6.76 -0.66 5.05
N GLY A 92 6.77 -1.61 4.10
CA GLY A 92 7.97 -2.30 3.66
C GLY A 92 9.08 -1.34 3.24
N ALA A 93 8.77 -0.40 2.36
CA ALA A 93 9.78 0.51 1.82
C ALA A 93 10.23 1.58 2.83
N VAL A 94 9.37 2.01 3.75
CA VAL A 94 9.66 3.17 4.61
C VAL A 94 10.02 2.82 6.05
N ALA A 95 9.66 1.62 6.54
CA ALA A 95 9.94 1.20 7.91
C ALA A 95 10.78 -0.08 7.99
N ILE A 96 10.68 -0.99 7.02
CA ILE A 96 11.36 -2.28 7.03
C ILE A 96 12.68 -2.20 6.26
N ASN A 97 12.69 -1.77 5.01
CA ASN A 97 13.90 -1.68 4.20
C ASN A 97 15.05 -0.93 4.92
N PRO A 98 14.81 0.21 5.62
CA PRO A 98 15.87 0.94 6.32
C PRO A 98 16.59 0.16 7.44
N VAL A 99 15.96 -0.90 7.95
CA VAL A 99 16.53 -1.74 9.02
C VAL A 99 16.94 -3.13 8.52
N LEU A 100 16.54 -3.48 7.31
CA LEU A 100 16.81 -4.79 6.69
C LEU A 100 18.04 -4.75 5.77
N TYR A 101 18.23 -3.64 5.03
CA TYR A 101 19.31 -3.51 4.06
C TYR A 101 20.43 -2.61 4.60
N ASP A 102 21.66 -3.08 4.55
CA ASP A 102 22.83 -2.27 4.91
C ASP A 102 23.09 -1.11 3.93
N LYS A 103 22.66 -1.28 2.68
CA LYS A 103 22.82 -0.27 1.63
C LYS A 103 21.51 -0.07 0.89
N LEU A 104 20.91 1.10 1.07
CA LEU A 104 19.74 1.56 0.32
C LEU A 104 20.09 2.75 -0.56
N PRO A 105 19.48 2.86 -1.77
CA PRO A 105 19.66 4.04 -2.62
C PRO A 105 18.93 5.29 -2.08
N TYR A 106 18.27 5.22 -0.94
CA TYR A 106 17.53 6.31 -0.30
C TYR A 106 17.63 6.24 1.22
N ASP A 107 17.35 7.39 1.84
CA ASP A 107 17.14 7.52 3.28
C ASP A 107 15.77 8.16 3.53
N VAL A 108 14.94 7.47 4.32
CA VAL A 108 13.53 7.89 4.48
C VAL A 108 13.41 9.26 5.16
N GLN A 109 14.27 9.55 6.14
CA GLN A 109 14.20 10.80 6.90
C GLN A 109 14.84 11.97 6.15
N ARG A 110 15.89 11.70 5.36
CA ARG A 110 16.61 12.72 4.59
C ARG A 110 15.92 13.07 3.29
N ASP A 111 15.36 12.06 2.59
CA ASP A 111 14.98 12.20 1.19
C ASP A 111 13.48 12.44 0.99
N PHE A 112 12.64 12.23 2.04
CA PHE A 112 11.18 12.34 1.91
C PHE A 112 10.55 13.21 3.00
N ALA A 113 9.50 13.94 2.59
CA ALA A 113 8.54 14.56 3.49
C ALA A 113 7.26 13.71 3.52
N PRO A 114 6.80 13.26 4.70
CA PRO A 114 5.54 12.52 4.84
C PRO A 114 4.36 13.45 4.58
N VAL A 115 3.36 12.97 3.85
CA VAL A 115 2.14 13.73 3.53
C VAL A 115 0.97 13.23 4.38
N SER A 116 0.52 12.00 4.19
CA SER A 116 -0.59 11.43 4.95
C SER A 116 -0.63 9.91 4.83
N LEU A 117 -1.10 9.25 5.87
CA LEU A 117 -1.61 7.89 5.79
C LEU A 117 -2.83 7.88 4.87
N VAL A 118 -2.96 6.89 4.00
CA VAL A 118 -4.07 6.75 3.05
C VAL A 118 -5.02 5.65 3.51
N VAL A 119 -4.50 4.44 3.70
CA VAL A 119 -5.27 3.27 4.15
C VAL A 119 -4.46 2.45 5.14
N ASN A 120 -5.19 1.71 5.97
CA ASN A 120 -4.68 0.57 6.72
C ASN A 120 -5.26 -0.70 6.11
N ASN A 121 -4.44 -1.75 6.00
CA ASN A 121 -4.86 -3.05 5.49
C ASN A 121 -4.44 -4.14 6.48
N ASP A 122 -5.36 -5.00 6.82
CA ASP A 122 -5.06 -6.20 7.57
C ASP A 122 -4.52 -7.28 6.62
N GLU A 123 -3.60 -8.11 7.11
CA GLU A 123 -3.07 -9.25 6.35
C GLU A 123 -3.99 -10.45 6.49
N LEU A 124 -4.37 -11.00 5.36
CA LEU A 124 -5.16 -12.21 5.24
C LEU A 124 -4.25 -13.41 4.94
N PHE A 125 -4.40 -14.49 5.67
CA PHE A 125 -3.72 -15.74 5.38
C PHE A 125 -4.63 -16.63 4.56
N VAL A 126 -4.23 -16.87 3.32
CA VAL A 126 -5.01 -17.65 2.34
C VAL A 126 -4.26 -18.90 1.90
N VAL A 127 -5.04 -19.93 1.59
CA VAL A 127 -4.58 -21.19 1.03
C VAL A 127 -5.35 -21.52 -0.26
N ASN A 128 -4.90 -22.53 -1.01
CA ASN A 128 -5.66 -23.07 -2.13
C ASN A 128 -7.05 -23.51 -1.65
N VAL A 129 -8.07 -23.32 -2.47
CA VAL A 129 -9.46 -23.71 -2.11
C VAL A 129 -9.58 -25.19 -1.77
N ASN A 130 -8.74 -26.05 -2.35
CA ASN A 130 -8.72 -27.51 -2.13
C ASN A 130 -7.79 -27.91 -0.96
N ASP A 131 -7.12 -26.97 -0.29
CA ASP A 131 -6.32 -27.29 0.90
C ASP A 131 -7.22 -27.89 1.98
N PRO A 132 -6.85 -29.02 2.65
CA PRO A 132 -7.70 -29.64 3.68
C PRO A 132 -7.86 -28.78 4.95
N ALA A 133 -6.94 -27.85 5.22
CA ALA A 133 -7.02 -27.00 6.40
C ALA A 133 -8.11 -25.93 6.26
N ASN A 134 -8.92 -25.76 7.30
CA ASN A 134 -9.92 -24.69 7.42
C ASN A 134 -9.56 -23.65 8.48
N THR A 135 -8.52 -23.93 9.26
CA THR A 135 -8.00 -23.07 10.31
C THR A 135 -6.49 -22.99 10.22
N VAL A 136 -5.90 -21.95 10.84
CA VAL A 136 -4.45 -21.81 10.92
C VAL A 136 -3.82 -22.95 11.70
N PRO A 137 -4.34 -23.39 12.88
CA PRO A 137 -3.82 -24.57 13.59
C PRO A 137 -3.81 -25.85 12.75
N GLU A 138 -4.87 -26.11 11.96
CA GLU A 138 -4.91 -27.27 11.05
C GLU A 138 -3.83 -27.17 9.97
N PHE A 139 -3.66 -25.98 9.35
CA PHE A 139 -2.59 -25.73 8.39
C PHE A 139 -1.22 -26.01 8.99
N ILE A 140 -0.94 -25.49 10.18
CA ILE A 140 0.32 -25.70 10.88
C ILE A 140 0.52 -27.19 11.25
N ALA A 141 -0.53 -27.88 11.69
CA ALA A 141 -0.45 -29.31 11.98
C ALA A 141 -0.10 -30.13 10.72
N ASN A 142 -0.67 -29.75 9.58
CA ASN A 142 -0.35 -30.37 8.27
C ASN A 142 1.08 -30.04 7.84
N ALA A 143 1.51 -28.77 7.98
CA ALA A 143 2.87 -28.35 7.67
C ALA A 143 3.93 -29.14 8.46
N LYS A 144 3.70 -29.38 9.76
CA LYS A 144 4.61 -30.16 10.62
C LYS A 144 4.72 -31.65 10.25
N LYS A 145 3.75 -32.19 9.53
CA LYS A 145 3.77 -33.59 9.08
C LYS A 145 4.49 -33.75 7.73
N ARG A 146 4.80 -32.65 7.03
CA ARG A 146 5.50 -32.73 5.73
C ARG A 146 6.95 -33.13 5.91
N PRO A 147 7.53 -33.92 4.99
CA PRO A 147 8.95 -34.30 5.05
C PRO A 147 9.91 -33.15 4.77
N GLY A 148 9.42 -32.02 4.23
CA GLY A 148 10.21 -30.83 3.87
C GLY A 148 9.54 -29.54 4.28
N PRO A 149 10.17 -28.38 4.03
CA PRO A 149 9.61 -27.09 4.38
C PRO A 149 8.34 -26.79 3.58
N THR A 150 7.40 -26.09 4.21
CA THR A 150 6.14 -25.69 3.58
C THR A 150 6.31 -24.30 2.95
N PRO A 151 6.18 -24.17 1.60
CA PRO A 151 6.40 -22.90 0.93
C PRO A 151 5.25 -21.91 1.18
N ILE A 152 5.59 -20.73 1.67
CA ILE A 152 4.66 -19.63 1.93
C ILE A 152 5.07 -18.43 1.06
N ALA A 153 4.17 -17.93 0.25
CA ALA A 153 4.40 -16.78 -0.60
C ALA A 153 4.39 -15.46 0.18
N SER A 154 5.12 -14.49 -0.32
CA SER A 154 5.04 -13.08 0.08
C SER A 154 5.12 -12.14 -1.13
N THR A 155 4.92 -10.84 -0.91
CA THR A 155 5.06 -9.82 -1.96
C THR A 155 6.50 -9.35 -2.17
N GLY A 156 7.46 -10.01 -1.51
CA GLY A 156 8.90 -9.74 -1.64
C GLY A 156 9.62 -9.76 -0.29
N ILE A 157 10.95 -9.81 -0.36
CA ILE A 157 11.81 -9.74 0.83
C ILE A 157 11.60 -8.39 1.52
N GLY A 158 11.43 -8.40 2.86
CA GLY A 158 11.16 -7.20 3.64
C GLY A 158 9.74 -6.65 3.51
N SER A 159 8.82 -7.37 2.86
CA SER A 159 7.41 -7.01 2.86
C SER A 159 6.73 -7.43 4.18
N ILE A 160 5.58 -6.82 4.49
CA ILE A 160 4.77 -7.24 5.66
C ILE A 160 4.37 -8.72 5.56
N PRO A 161 3.91 -9.25 4.42
CA PRO A 161 3.68 -10.69 4.24
C PRO A 161 4.87 -11.58 4.60
N HIS A 162 6.11 -11.16 4.27
CA HIS A 162 7.31 -11.88 4.69
C HIS A 162 7.44 -11.91 6.21
N LEU A 163 7.32 -10.74 6.86
CA LEU A 163 7.49 -10.66 8.31
C LEU A 163 6.34 -11.36 9.07
N ALA A 164 5.13 -11.37 8.53
CA ALA A 164 4.01 -12.15 9.05
C ALA A 164 4.30 -13.66 9.00
N MET A 165 4.87 -14.13 7.90
CA MET A 165 5.32 -15.53 7.76
C MET A 165 6.40 -15.88 8.80
N GLU A 166 7.37 -14.98 9.01
CA GLU A 166 8.41 -15.18 10.03
C GLU A 166 7.84 -15.24 11.46
N GLN A 167 6.86 -14.39 11.77
CA GLN A 167 6.13 -14.46 13.05
C GLN A 167 5.37 -15.78 13.18
N LEU A 168 4.73 -16.26 12.12
CA LEU A 168 4.03 -17.55 12.11
C LEU A 168 5.00 -18.72 12.29
N ALA A 169 6.13 -18.72 11.60
CA ALA A 169 7.18 -19.74 11.74
C ALA A 169 7.69 -19.79 13.17
N ASP A 170 7.95 -18.62 13.77
CA ASP A 170 8.44 -18.54 15.14
C ASP A 170 7.42 -19.02 16.17
N SER A 171 6.17 -18.52 16.09
CA SER A 171 5.13 -18.87 17.07
C SER A 171 4.71 -20.34 16.97
N SER A 172 4.66 -20.87 15.76
CA SER A 172 4.24 -22.26 15.52
C SER A 172 5.36 -23.30 15.60
N LYS A 173 6.63 -22.89 15.45
CA LYS A 173 7.79 -23.77 15.25
C LYS A 173 7.63 -24.75 14.08
N ALA A 174 6.84 -24.39 13.08
CA ALA A 174 6.71 -25.13 11.84
C ALA A 174 7.86 -24.79 10.89
N ASN A 175 8.27 -25.77 10.09
CA ASN A 175 9.28 -25.57 9.05
C ASN A 175 8.62 -24.93 7.83
N LEU A 176 8.63 -23.59 7.78
CA LEU A 176 8.09 -22.79 6.69
C LEU A 176 9.22 -22.26 5.82
N LEU A 177 8.99 -22.20 4.51
CA LEU A 177 9.94 -21.66 3.52
C LEU A 177 9.36 -20.39 2.90
N HIS A 178 10.09 -19.30 3.04
CA HIS A 178 9.73 -18.05 2.38
C HIS A 178 9.95 -18.14 0.86
N VAL A 179 8.90 -17.80 0.08
CA VAL A 179 8.95 -17.70 -1.38
C VAL A 179 8.58 -16.27 -1.80
N PRO A 180 9.57 -15.42 -2.11
CA PRO A 180 9.32 -14.02 -2.47
C PRO A 180 8.84 -13.87 -3.91
N TYR A 181 7.77 -13.09 -4.11
CA TYR A 181 7.24 -12.70 -5.41
C TYR A 181 7.40 -11.19 -5.65
N LYS A 182 7.34 -10.77 -6.89
CA LYS A 182 7.34 -9.34 -7.26
C LYS A 182 5.94 -8.73 -7.14
N GLY A 183 5.30 -8.85 -5.96
CA GLY A 183 3.96 -8.36 -5.66
C GLY A 183 2.90 -9.45 -5.50
N ALA A 184 1.67 -9.06 -5.21
CA ALA A 184 0.59 -9.98 -4.84
C ALA A 184 0.07 -10.83 -6.01
N ALA A 185 -0.07 -10.27 -7.22
CA ALA A 185 -0.71 -10.96 -8.34
C ALA A 185 -0.05 -12.31 -8.71
N PRO A 186 1.29 -12.40 -8.91
CA PRO A 186 1.92 -13.69 -9.18
C PRO A 186 1.84 -14.65 -7.97
N ALA A 187 1.93 -14.15 -6.73
CA ALA A 187 1.76 -14.98 -5.53
C ALA A 187 0.37 -15.63 -5.47
N VAL A 188 -0.69 -14.84 -5.72
CA VAL A 188 -2.08 -15.33 -5.78
C VAL A 188 -2.25 -16.41 -6.85
N THR A 189 -1.66 -16.20 -8.04
CA THR A 189 -1.71 -17.20 -9.13
C THR A 189 -1.11 -18.52 -8.69
N ASP A 190 0.03 -18.50 -8.02
CA ASP A 190 0.75 -19.70 -7.60
C ASP A 190 0.09 -20.41 -6.41
N VAL A 191 -0.58 -19.68 -5.50
CA VAL A 191 -1.41 -20.31 -4.47
C VAL A 191 -2.62 -20.98 -5.09
N MET A 192 -3.32 -20.32 -6.04
CA MET A 192 -4.43 -20.94 -6.77
C MET A 192 -4.00 -22.17 -7.56
N GLY A 193 -2.79 -22.13 -8.12
CA GLY A 193 -2.19 -23.25 -8.85
C GLY A 193 -1.59 -24.34 -7.96
N GLY A 194 -1.54 -24.15 -6.63
CA GLY A 194 -0.94 -25.12 -5.70
C GLY A 194 0.59 -25.20 -5.75
N GLN A 195 1.27 -24.24 -6.39
CA GLN A 195 2.74 -24.18 -6.46
C GLN A 195 3.36 -23.80 -5.09
N VAL A 196 2.65 -22.99 -4.31
CA VAL A 196 2.95 -22.66 -2.93
C VAL A 196 1.74 -22.99 -2.05
N ALA A 197 1.99 -23.29 -0.78
CA ALA A 197 0.94 -23.77 0.13
C ALA A 197 0.01 -22.65 0.60
N ALA A 198 0.54 -21.47 0.84
CA ALA A 198 -0.21 -20.34 1.37
C ALA A 198 0.41 -19.00 0.99
N PHE A 199 -0.33 -17.93 1.27
CA PHE A 199 0.12 -16.56 1.08
C PHE A 199 -0.45 -15.66 2.18
N PHE A 200 0.41 -14.82 2.77
CA PHE A 200 -0.01 -13.63 3.48
C PHE A 200 -0.14 -12.48 2.50
N GLY A 201 -1.25 -11.77 2.53
CA GLY A 201 -1.43 -10.61 1.68
C GLY A 201 -2.55 -9.70 2.14
N ASP A 202 -2.49 -8.45 1.71
CA ASP A 202 -3.50 -7.44 2.06
C ASP A 202 -4.89 -7.87 1.58
N ILE A 203 -5.89 -7.70 2.43
CA ILE A 203 -7.29 -8.04 2.11
C ILE A 203 -7.74 -7.46 0.76
N PRO A 204 -7.45 -6.19 0.38
CA PRO A 204 -7.87 -5.66 -0.92
C PRO A 204 -7.39 -6.44 -2.14
N GLY A 205 -6.23 -7.08 -2.04
CA GLY A 205 -5.70 -7.92 -3.11
C GLY A 205 -6.30 -9.32 -3.16
N LEU A 206 -6.99 -9.77 -2.12
CA LEU A 206 -7.41 -11.15 -1.92
C LEU A 206 -8.91 -11.35 -1.84
N ILE A 207 -9.66 -10.34 -1.36
CA ILE A 207 -11.09 -10.48 -1.05
C ILE A 207 -11.93 -10.94 -2.24
N GLY A 208 -11.61 -10.49 -3.45
CA GLY A 208 -12.29 -10.89 -4.67
C GLY A 208 -12.08 -12.38 -5.00
N HIS A 209 -10.88 -12.90 -4.75
CA HIS A 209 -10.56 -14.31 -4.94
C HIS A 209 -11.21 -15.21 -3.89
N VAL A 210 -11.28 -14.74 -2.64
CA VAL A 210 -11.93 -15.45 -1.53
C VAL A 210 -13.44 -15.49 -1.74
N LYS A 211 -14.09 -14.36 -2.01
CA LYS A 211 -15.54 -14.30 -2.27
C LYS A 211 -15.93 -15.03 -3.55
N GLY A 212 -15.01 -15.10 -4.52
CA GLY A 212 -15.19 -15.86 -5.77
C GLY A 212 -14.88 -17.36 -5.64
N GLY A 213 -14.58 -17.86 -4.43
CA GLY A 213 -14.32 -19.29 -4.18
C GLY A 213 -13.05 -19.83 -4.85
N LYS A 214 -12.09 -18.97 -5.21
CA LYS A 214 -10.81 -19.35 -5.83
C LYS A 214 -9.70 -19.57 -4.80
N LEU A 215 -9.80 -18.88 -3.66
CA LEU A 215 -8.93 -19.02 -2.50
C LEU A 215 -9.77 -19.24 -1.24
N LYS A 216 -9.21 -19.89 -0.26
CA LYS A 216 -9.79 -20.05 1.07
C LYS A 216 -9.00 -19.20 2.07
N ALA A 217 -9.69 -18.27 2.75
CA ALA A 217 -9.12 -17.49 3.84
C ALA A 217 -9.29 -18.26 5.15
N ILE A 218 -8.21 -18.49 5.87
CA ILE A 218 -8.21 -19.27 7.12
C ILE A 218 -7.75 -18.49 8.34
N GLY A 219 -7.30 -17.23 8.17
CA GLY A 219 -6.92 -16.37 9.29
C GLY A 219 -6.67 -14.92 8.90
N ILE A 220 -6.93 -13.99 9.82
CA ILE A 220 -6.63 -12.57 9.70
C ILE A 220 -5.59 -12.20 10.77
N ALA A 221 -4.48 -11.59 10.36
CA ALA A 221 -3.42 -11.14 11.26
C ALA A 221 -3.72 -9.72 11.82
N ALA A 222 -4.83 -9.60 12.53
CA ALA A 222 -5.31 -8.38 13.13
C ALA A 222 -5.95 -8.66 14.51
N PRO A 223 -6.11 -7.63 15.37
CA PRO A 223 -6.72 -7.80 16.70
C PRO A 223 -8.21 -8.19 16.66
N LYS A 224 -8.90 -7.87 15.55
CA LYS A 224 -10.33 -8.11 15.38
C LYS A 224 -10.60 -8.64 13.97
N ARG A 225 -11.73 -9.35 13.81
CA ARG A 225 -12.21 -9.78 12.48
C ARG A 225 -12.50 -8.58 11.61
N HIS A 226 -12.24 -8.73 10.32
CA HIS A 226 -12.49 -7.68 9.36
C HIS A 226 -13.97 -7.64 8.96
N PRO A 227 -14.64 -6.44 8.93
CA PRO A 227 -16.07 -6.34 8.62
C PRO A 227 -16.48 -6.92 7.26
N ALA A 228 -15.60 -6.88 6.26
CA ALA A 228 -15.86 -7.44 4.93
C ALA A 228 -15.70 -8.99 4.86
N LEU A 229 -15.15 -9.61 5.94
CA LEU A 229 -14.90 -11.05 6.08
C LEU A 229 -15.22 -11.51 7.52
N PRO A 230 -16.46 -11.36 8.01
CA PRO A 230 -16.82 -11.58 9.41
C PRO A 230 -16.68 -13.05 9.84
N ASP A 231 -16.71 -13.98 8.90
CA ASP A 231 -16.60 -15.41 9.17
C ASP A 231 -15.15 -15.89 9.28
N VAL A 232 -14.17 -15.08 8.86
CA VAL A 232 -12.75 -15.45 8.94
C VAL A 232 -12.22 -15.07 10.33
N PRO A 233 -11.76 -16.04 11.15
CA PRO A 233 -11.27 -15.77 12.48
C PRO A 233 -9.89 -15.09 12.43
N THR A 234 -9.56 -14.33 13.48
CA THR A 234 -8.21 -13.80 13.66
C THR A 234 -7.24 -14.89 14.08
N PHE A 235 -5.94 -14.66 13.92
CA PHE A 235 -4.90 -15.53 14.48
C PHE A 235 -5.03 -15.65 16.01
N MET A 236 -5.37 -14.55 16.68
CA MET A 236 -5.55 -14.52 18.14
C MET A 236 -6.74 -15.40 18.59
N GLU A 237 -7.88 -15.31 17.90
CA GLU A 237 -9.06 -16.16 18.19
C GLU A 237 -8.76 -17.65 18.02
N GLN A 238 -7.78 -17.99 17.18
CA GLN A 238 -7.35 -19.37 16.93
C GLN A 238 -6.22 -19.84 17.85
N GLY A 239 -5.86 -19.07 18.87
CA GLY A 239 -4.77 -19.39 19.81
C GLY A 239 -3.37 -19.25 19.19
N MET A 240 -3.26 -18.61 18.02
CA MET A 240 -2.01 -18.37 17.32
C MET A 240 -1.53 -16.91 17.55
N GLY A 241 -1.53 -16.48 18.80
CA GLY A 241 -1.02 -15.16 19.17
C GLY A 241 0.45 -14.98 18.76
N GLY A 242 0.84 -13.72 18.51
CA GLY A 242 2.20 -13.39 18.06
C GLY A 242 2.33 -13.14 16.55
N VAL A 243 1.27 -13.39 15.77
CA VAL A 243 1.17 -12.91 14.41
C VAL A 243 0.26 -11.68 14.38
N ASP A 244 0.89 -10.51 14.41
CA ASP A 244 0.24 -9.20 14.36
C ASP A 244 0.94 -8.38 13.28
N SER A 245 0.31 -8.33 12.12
CA SER A 245 0.82 -7.61 10.96
C SER A 245 -0.30 -6.82 10.30
N ASN A 246 -0.05 -5.54 10.15
CA ASN A 246 -0.85 -4.67 9.33
C ASN A 246 0.03 -3.94 8.33
N ASN A 247 -0.51 -3.68 7.16
CA ASN A 247 0.18 -3.00 6.09
C ASN A 247 -0.54 -1.70 5.74
N TRP A 248 0.02 -0.58 6.11
CA TRP A 248 -0.54 0.72 5.73
C TRP A 248 0.14 1.27 4.49
N TYR A 249 -0.61 2.07 3.73
CA TYR A 249 -0.07 2.84 2.62
C TYR A 249 -0.17 4.32 2.91
N ALA A 250 0.90 5.05 2.60
CA ALA A 250 1.00 6.48 2.85
C ALA A 250 1.61 7.21 1.66
N LEU A 251 1.29 8.51 1.58
CA LEU A 251 1.85 9.41 0.60
C LEU A 251 3.07 10.14 1.16
N PHE A 252 4.09 10.22 0.33
CA PHE A 252 5.33 10.97 0.56
C PHE A 252 5.66 11.83 -0.66
N VAL A 253 6.45 12.86 -0.47
CA VAL A 253 7.04 13.68 -1.53
C VAL A 253 8.52 13.87 -1.27
N ALA A 254 9.28 14.43 -2.21
CA ALA A 254 10.69 14.75 -2.02
C ALA A 254 10.86 15.68 -0.79
N ALA A 255 11.90 15.46 0.01
CA ALA A 255 12.10 16.16 1.30
C ALA A 255 12.15 17.69 1.22
N LYS A 256 12.63 18.23 0.07
CA LYS A 256 12.72 19.68 -0.16
C LYS A 256 11.43 20.32 -0.66
N THR A 257 10.33 19.57 -0.71
CA THR A 257 9.01 20.12 -1.09
C THR A 257 8.58 21.16 -0.06
N PRO A 258 8.16 22.36 -0.49
CA PRO A 258 7.76 23.43 0.43
C PRO A 258 6.67 22.99 1.41
N PRO A 259 6.75 23.38 2.69
CA PRO A 259 5.78 22.96 3.71
C PRO A 259 4.33 23.28 3.36
N GLU A 260 4.07 24.40 2.70
CA GLU A 260 2.75 24.81 2.22
C GLU A 260 2.20 23.85 1.16
N VAL A 261 3.06 23.30 0.29
CA VAL A 261 2.67 22.30 -0.72
C VAL A 261 2.35 20.97 -0.03
N VAL A 262 3.17 20.54 0.93
CA VAL A 262 2.91 19.35 1.74
C VAL A 262 1.58 19.48 2.49
N ALA A 263 1.33 20.65 3.09
CA ALA A 263 0.07 20.92 3.80
C ALA A 263 -1.15 20.93 2.86
N ALA A 264 -1.00 21.46 1.64
CA ALA A 264 -2.06 21.43 0.62
C ALA A 264 -2.38 19.99 0.19
N LEU A 265 -1.36 19.17 -0.09
CA LEU A 265 -1.50 17.76 -0.43
C LEU A 265 -2.14 16.95 0.72
N ASN A 266 -1.74 17.22 1.98
CA ASN A 266 -2.34 16.58 3.15
C ASN A 266 -3.84 16.89 3.26
N ARG A 267 -4.23 18.17 3.13
CA ARG A 267 -5.66 18.54 3.15
C ARG A 267 -6.42 17.86 2.02
N ALA A 268 -5.89 17.92 0.80
CA ALA A 268 -6.54 17.36 -0.38
C ALA A 268 -6.79 15.84 -0.22
N ILE A 269 -5.79 15.07 0.18
CA ILE A 269 -5.97 13.61 0.34
C ILE A 269 -6.95 13.28 1.47
N ARG A 270 -6.92 14.02 2.59
CA ARG A 270 -7.87 13.82 3.68
C ARG A 270 -9.30 14.11 3.26
N ASN A 271 -9.54 15.18 2.49
CA ASN A 271 -10.84 15.50 1.91
C ASN A 271 -11.30 14.38 0.98
N VAL A 272 -10.44 13.90 0.09
CA VAL A 272 -10.73 12.80 -0.84
C VAL A 272 -11.13 11.54 -0.08
N LEU A 273 -10.37 11.14 0.95
CA LEU A 273 -10.66 9.94 1.74
C LEU A 273 -11.96 10.06 2.56
N ALA A 274 -12.38 11.28 2.91
CA ALA A 274 -13.63 11.53 3.62
C ALA A 274 -14.86 11.49 2.69
N THR A 275 -14.68 11.52 1.36
CA THR A 275 -15.81 11.43 0.42
C THR A 275 -16.44 10.04 0.43
N PRO A 276 -17.78 9.90 0.51
CA PRO A 276 -18.45 8.59 0.54
C PRO A 276 -18.03 7.69 -0.63
N ALA A 277 -17.97 8.23 -1.86
CA ALA A 277 -17.61 7.46 -3.04
C ALA A 277 -16.22 6.82 -2.97
N VAL A 278 -15.25 7.47 -2.31
CA VAL A 278 -13.88 6.92 -2.14
C VAL A 278 -13.83 6.00 -0.94
N SER A 279 -14.36 6.45 0.22
CA SER A 279 -14.32 5.66 1.46
C SER A 279 -15.06 4.34 1.34
N GLU A 280 -16.25 4.33 0.74
CA GLU A 280 -17.04 3.12 0.51
C GLU A 280 -16.35 2.17 -0.49
N LYS A 281 -15.78 2.70 -1.57
CA LYS A 281 -15.04 1.89 -2.54
C LYS A 281 -13.81 1.23 -1.93
N LEU A 282 -13.05 1.94 -1.09
CA LEU A 282 -11.92 1.39 -0.36
C LEU A 282 -12.40 0.34 0.65
N ALA A 283 -13.39 0.65 1.48
CA ALA A 283 -13.95 -0.26 2.48
C ALA A 283 -14.53 -1.55 1.84
N ALA A 284 -15.22 -1.43 0.71
CA ALA A 284 -15.74 -2.59 -0.03
C ALA A 284 -14.64 -3.53 -0.53
N SER A 285 -13.44 -2.98 -0.81
CA SER A 285 -12.26 -3.79 -1.14
C SER A 285 -11.58 -4.41 0.08
N GLY A 286 -11.92 -3.97 1.29
CA GLY A 286 -11.27 -4.37 2.53
C GLY A 286 -10.11 -3.47 2.95
N ALA A 287 -9.89 -2.34 2.26
CA ALA A 287 -8.97 -1.30 2.74
C ALA A 287 -9.71 -0.36 3.70
N VAL A 288 -9.10 -0.06 4.85
CA VAL A 288 -9.65 0.89 5.81
C VAL A 288 -9.11 2.29 5.49
N PRO A 289 -9.96 3.23 4.98
CA PRO A 289 -9.51 4.60 4.73
C PRO A 289 -9.14 5.28 6.06
N MET A 290 -7.99 5.96 6.10
CA MET A 290 -7.47 6.55 7.33
C MET A 290 -7.45 8.09 7.27
N GLY A 291 -6.56 8.66 6.48
CA GLY A 291 -6.27 10.09 6.51
C GLY A 291 -5.60 10.51 7.82
N SER A 292 -4.39 11.02 7.76
CA SER A 292 -3.66 11.48 8.96
C SER A 292 -3.08 12.86 8.78
N THR A 293 -2.70 13.49 9.87
CA THR A 293 -1.74 14.58 9.85
C THR A 293 -0.35 14.07 9.50
N THR A 294 0.53 14.96 9.10
CA THR A 294 1.94 14.62 8.85
C THR A 294 2.63 14.13 10.12
N GLN A 295 2.30 14.71 11.28
CA GLN A 295 2.85 14.34 12.58
C GLN A 295 2.45 12.93 13.02
N GLU A 296 1.18 12.55 12.84
CA GLU A 296 0.70 11.20 13.13
C GLU A 296 1.41 10.17 12.26
N LEU A 297 1.62 10.45 10.96
CA LEU A 297 2.38 9.57 10.07
C LEU A 297 3.84 9.43 10.51
N VAL A 298 4.50 10.53 10.95
CA VAL A 298 5.88 10.47 11.49
C VAL A 298 5.95 9.58 12.73
N LEU A 299 4.98 9.69 13.64
CA LEU A 299 4.94 8.86 14.86
C LEU A 299 4.74 7.38 14.51
N LEU A 300 3.79 7.07 13.63
CA LEU A 300 3.54 5.71 13.15
C LEU A 300 4.80 5.11 12.51
N LEU A 301 5.47 5.86 11.63
CA LEU A 301 6.69 5.43 10.97
C LEU A 301 7.80 5.08 11.98
N ARG A 302 7.99 5.89 13.01
CA ARG A 302 8.97 5.62 14.07
C ARG A 302 8.63 4.35 14.87
N GLN A 303 7.37 4.19 15.24
CA GLN A 303 6.89 3.01 15.97
C GLN A 303 7.11 1.73 15.16
N ASP A 304 6.73 1.74 13.88
CA ASP A 304 6.86 0.57 13.02
C ASP A 304 8.33 0.26 12.68
N THR A 305 9.17 1.28 12.45
CA THR A 305 10.61 1.07 12.27
C THR A 305 11.23 0.39 13.50
N ALA A 306 10.82 0.78 14.71
CA ALA A 306 11.29 0.14 15.94
C ALA A 306 10.76 -1.29 16.08
N LYS A 307 9.46 -1.52 15.85
CA LYS A 307 8.78 -2.83 15.89
C LYS A 307 9.45 -3.82 14.94
N TRP A 308 9.50 -3.47 13.66
CA TRP A 308 10.03 -4.35 12.62
C TRP A 308 11.54 -4.52 12.72
N GLY A 309 12.27 -3.48 13.07
CA GLY A 309 13.71 -3.56 13.32
C GLY A 309 14.06 -4.50 14.46
N LYS A 310 13.24 -4.54 15.53
CA LYS A 310 13.42 -5.54 16.59
C LYS A 310 13.22 -6.97 16.07
N LEU A 311 12.13 -7.23 15.34
CA LEU A 311 11.85 -8.56 14.77
C LEU A 311 12.97 -9.02 13.82
N ILE A 312 13.42 -8.14 12.93
CA ILE A 312 14.49 -8.43 11.96
C ILE A 312 15.78 -8.84 12.68
N ARG A 313 16.20 -8.08 13.70
CA ARG A 313 17.40 -8.40 14.48
C ARG A 313 17.25 -9.69 15.27
N ASP A 314 16.12 -9.86 15.99
CA ASP A 314 15.88 -11.02 16.83
C ASP A 314 15.85 -12.32 16.00
N LYS A 315 15.33 -12.26 14.78
CA LYS A 315 15.21 -13.39 13.85
C LYS A 315 16.37 -13.50 12.86
N ARG A 316 17.32 -12.57 12.88
CA ARG A 316 18.44 -12.49 11.93
C ARG A 316 17.98 -12.56 10.48
N ILE A 317 16.86 -11.88 10.17
CA ILE A 317 16.33 -11.80 8.82
C ILE A 317 17.32 -10.97 8.00
N VAL A 318 17.75 -11.53 6.87
CA VAL A 318 18.71 -10.88 5.96
C VAL A 318 18.03 -10.62 4.61
N ALA A 319 18.43 -9.54 3.95
CA ALA A 319 18.14 -9.33 2.56
C ALA A 319 19.17 -10.10 1.73
N GLU A 320 18.71 -11.08 0.95
CA GLU A 320 19.55 -11.78 -0.02
C GLU A 320 19.86 -10.90 -1.24
#